data_794e7cad2598c6fa87a635621834742c
#
_entry.id   794e7cad2598c6fa87a635621834742c
#
_cell.length_a   1.000
_cell.length_b   1.000
_cell.length_c   1.000
_cell.angle_alpha   90.00
_cell.angle_beta   90.00
_cell.angle_gamma   90.00
#
_symmetry.space_group_name_H-M   'P 1'
#
loop_
_entity.id
_entity.type
_entity.pdbx_description
1 polymer ?
#
loop_
_entity_poly.entity_id
_entity_poly.type
_entity_poly.pdbx_seq_one_letter_code
_entity_poly.pdbx_strand_id
1 'polypeptide(L)'
;MVIIPLQPIPNQTLTVTLNDQVTQLNVYQTIGGLFIDVLVNNVLIIGGVICQDLNRIVRSLYLGFSGDLVFVDSQPEIVYGETVYSDPYYSGLGSRFNLAYLTPEELGE
;
A
#
# COMPACT_ATOMS: atom_id res chain seq x y z
N MET A 1 2.09 6.84 11.74
CA MET A 1 1.68 6.48 10.37
C MET A 1 2.28 7.47 9.37
N VAL A 2 2.85 6.98 8.30
CA VAL A 2 3.45 7.81 7.25
C VAL A 2 2.68 7.55 5.96
N ILE A 3 2.28 8.63 5.28
CA ILE A 3 1.63 8.53 3.97
C ILE A 3 2.71 8.56 2.89
N ILE A 4 2.74 7.52 2.06
CA ILE A 4 3.72 7.39 0.98
C ILE A 4 3.13 8.06 -0.26
N PRO A 5 3.84 9.05 -0.86
CA PRO A 5 3.29 9.78 -2.02
C PRO A 5 3.30 8.89 -3.27
N LEU A 6 2.12 8.64 -3.82
CA LEU A 6 1.94 7.93 -5.08
C LEU A 6 1.35 8.87 -6.12
N GLN A 7 1.61 8.59 -7.40
CA GLN A 7 1.04 9.33 -8.52
C GLN A 7 -0.08 8.52 -9.19
N PRO A 8 -1.06 9.18 -9.81
CA PRO A 8 -2.17 8.48 -10.47
C PRO A 8 -1.77 7.97 -11.86
N ILE A 9 -0.81 7.06 -11.90
CA ILE A 9 -0.30 6.44 -13.12
C ILE A 9 -0.36 4.92 -12.99
N PRO A 10 -0.53 4.17 -14.12
CA PRO A 10 -0.74 2.73 -14.04
C PRO A 10 0.46 1.92 -13.58
N ASN A 11 1.68 2.43 -13.76
CA ASN A 11 2.90 1.75 -13.32
C ASN A 11 3.85 2.76 -12.71
N GLN A 12 4.36 2.46 -11.52
CA GLN A 12 5.36 3.30 -10.88
C GLN A 12 6.23 2.51 -9.93
N THR A 13 7.48 2.96 -9.83
CA THR A 13 8.45 2.42 -8.88
C THR A 13 8.97 3.59 -8.07
N LEU A 14 9.00 3.45 -6.75
CA LEU A 14 9.55 4.46 -5.87
C LEU A 14 10.37 3.81 -4.77
N THR A 15 11.32 4.58 -4.24
CA THR A 15 12.16 4.15 -3.13
C THR A 15 11.96 5.13 -1.98
N VAL A 16 11.64 4.59 -0.81
CA VAL A 16 11.46 5.38 0.42
C VAL A 16 12.19 4.69 1.56
N THR A 17 12.61 5.46 2.55
CA THR A 17 13.20 4.91 3.77
C THR A 17 12.13 4.82 4.84
N LEU A 18 11.82 3.61 5.27
CA LEU A 18 10.79 3.33 6.28
C LEU A 18 11.43 2.60 7.44
N ASN A 19 11.41 3.21 8.63
CA ASN A 19 12.01 2.63 9.85
C ASN A 19 13.44 2.13 9.60
N ASP A 20 14.29 3.00 9.01
CA ASP A 20 15.69 2.74 8.65
C ASP A 20 15.88 1.64 7.60
N GLN A 21 14.83 1.24 6.90
CA GLN A 21 14.89 0.29 5.80
C GLN A 21 14.73 1.01 4.47
N VAL A 22 15.67 0.79 3.55
CA VAL A 22 15.57 1.28 2.17
C VAL A 22 14.57 0.38 1.44
N THR A 23 13.37 0.89 1.23
CA THR A 23 12.24 0.12 0.71
C THR A 23 11.89 0.59 -0.70
N GLN A 24 11.89 -0.34 -1.64
CA GLN A 24 11.45 -0.09 -3.01
C GLN A 24 10.06 -0.69 -3.20
N LEU A 25 9.17 0.10 -3.79
CA LEU A 25 7.80 -0.30 -4.07
C LEU A 25 7.54 -0.23 -5.56
N ASN A 26 7.03 -1.32 -6.13
CA ASN A 26 6.53 -1.35 -7.49
C ASN A 26 5.01 -1.45 -7.42
N VAL A 27 4.32 -0.44 -7.94
CA VAL A 27 2.85 -0.40 -7.94
C VAL A 27 2.38 -0.43 -9.37
N TYR A 28 1.53 -1.39 -9.72
CA TYR A 28 1.11 -1.58 -11.11
C TYR A 28 -0.35 -2.03 -11.20
N GLN A 29 -1.04 -1.49 -12.22
CA GLN A 29 -2.43 -1.83 -12.50
C GLN A 29 -2.49 -2.92 -13.55
N THR A 30 -3.30 -3.95 -13.29
CA THR A 30 -3.60 -5.02 -14.23
C THR A 30 -5.11 -5.12 -14.43
N ILE A 31 -5.55 -6.02 -15.31
CA ILE A 31 -6.97 -6.32 -15.49
C ILE A 31 -7.59 -6.84 -14.19
N GLY A 32 -6.81 -7.59 -13.41
CA GLY A 32 -7.28 -8.15 -12.13
C GLY A 32 -7.28 -7.18 -10.96
N GLY A 33 -6.73 -5.99 -11.11
CA GLY A 33 -6.66 -4.99 -10.04
C GLY A 33 -5.30 -4.32 -9.93
N LEU A 34 -5.11 -3.59 -8.86
CA LEU A 34 -3.85 -2.93 -8.53
C LEU A 34 -3.01 -3.86 -7.66
N PHE A 35 -1.75 -4.05 -8.02
CA PHE A 35 -0.82 -4.93 -7.31
C PHE A 35 0.41 -4.17 -6.85
N ILE A 36 1.09 -4.70 -5.84
CA ILE A 36 2.30 -4.11 -5.28
C ILE A 36 3.36 -5.18 -5.00
N ASP A 37 4.61 -4.83 -5.29
CA ASP A 37 5.79 -5.59 -4.86
C ASP A 37 6.55 -4.76 -3.83
N VAL A 38 7.09 -5.41 -2.81
CA VAL A 38 7.87 -4.76 -1.76
C VAL A 38 9.27 -5.38 -1.72
N LEU A 39 10.30 -4.53 -1.90
CA LEU A 39 11.70 -4.92 -1.80
C LEU A 39 12.36 -4.12 -0.68
N VAL A 40 13.21 -4.77 0.09
CA VAL A 40 14.01 -4.11 1.14
C VAL A 40 15.47 -4.39 0.85
N ASN A 41 16.28 -3.33 0.76
CA ASN A 41 17.71 -3.41 0.42
C ASN A 41 17.95 -4.25 -0.85
N ASN A 42 17.14 -4.03 -1.88
CA ASN A 42 17.17 -4.73 -3.16
C ASN A 42 16.80 -6.23 -3.10
N VAL A 43 16.22 -6.67 -2.00
CA VAL A 43 15.75 -8.06 -1.86
C VAL A 43 14.22 -8.06 -1.88
N LEU A 44 13.63 -8.86 -2.77
CA LEU A 44 12.18 -8.99 -2.85
C LEU A 44 11.66 -9.66 -1.57
N ILE A 45 10.83 -8.93 -0.82
CA ILE A 45 10.20 -9.44 0.40
C ILE A 45 8.88 -10.13 0.05
N ILE A 46 8.05 -9.46 -0.75
CA ILE A 46 6.78 -9.99 -1.20
C ILE A 46 6.43 -9.36 -2.54
N GLY A 47 5.86 -10.12 -3.45
CA GLY A 47 5.51 -9.65 -4.78
C GLY A 47 4.12 -10.09 -5.21
N GLY A 48 3.51 -9.29 -6.11
CA GLY A 48 2.21 -9.61 -6.68
C GLY A 48 1.06 -9.61 -5.68
N VAL A 49 1.13 -8.76 -4.65
CA VAL A 49 0.06 -8.66 -3.65
C VAL A 49 -1.03 -7.74 -4.17
N ILE A 50 -2.27 -8.22 -4.18
CA ILE A 50 -3.39 -7.38 -4.57
C ILE A 50 -3.65 -6.30 -3.52
N CYS A 51 -3.82 -5.06 -3.99
CA CYS A 51 -4.11 -3.92 -3.13
C CYS A 51 -5.60 -3.84 -2.88
N GLN A 52 -5.99 -3.94 -1.62
CA GLN A 52 -7.39 -3.85 -1.19
C GLN A 52 -7.49 -2.86 -0.03
N ASP A 53 -8.66 -2.25 0.12
CA ASP A 53 -8.87 -1.26 1.17
C ASP A 53 -8.67 -1.88 2.56
N LEU A 54 -7.80 -1.25 3.36
CA LEU A 54 -7.47 -1.63 4.74
C LEU A 54 -6.86 -3.02 4.93
N ASN A 55 -6.54 -3.73 3.86
CA ASN A 55 -5.83 -5.00 3.98
C ASN A 55 -4.32 -4.77 4.09
N ARG A 56 -3.70 -5.38 5.08
CA ARG A 56 -2.25 -5.33 5.26
C ARG A 56 -1.56 -6.05 4.10
N ILE A 57 -0.48 -5.47 3.59
CA ILE A 57 0.20 -5.98 2.41
C ILE A 57 1.19 -7.08 2.75
N VAL A 58 2.09 -6.84 3.72
CA VAL A 58 3.16 -7.80 4.06
C VAL A 58 2.64 -8.90 4.97
N ARG A 59 1.93 -8.55 6.02
CA ARG A 59 1.23 -9.47 6.95
C ARG A 59 2.11 -10.44 7.72
N SER A 60 3.43 -10.30 7.66
CA SER A 60 4.31 -11.29 8.27
C SER A 60 5.60 -10.69 8.78
N LEU A 61 5.89 -10.92 10.05
CA LEU A 61 7.17 -10.54 10.66
C LEU A 61 8.34 -11.34 10.09
N TYR A 62 8.08 -12.54 9.56
CA TYR A 62 9.12 -13.43 9.08
C TYR A 62 9.71 -13.02 7.73
N LEU A 63 9.07 -12.08 7.02
CA LEU A 63 9.53 -11.63 5.72
C LEU A 63 10.63 -10.57 5.81
N GLY A 64 10.96 -10.09 7.01
CA GLY A 64 12.06 -9.14 7.21
C GLY A 64 11.70 -7.67 6.99
N PHE A 65 10.42 -7.37 6.83
CA PHE A 65 9.95 -5.99 6.75
C PHE A 65 9.43 -5.54 8.12
N SER A 66 9.98 -4.43 8.62
CA SER A 66 9.57 -3.86 9.91
C SER A 66 8.34 -2.97 9.71
N GLY A 67 7.21 -3.36 10.29
CA GLY A 67 5.93 -2.65 10.09
C GLY A 67 5.10 -3.28 8.98
N ASP A 68 4.16 -2.52 8.44
CA ASP A 68 3.35 -2.97 7.31
C ASP A 68 2.82 -1.78 6.50
N LEU A 69 2.20 -2.11 5.37
CA LEU A 69 1.63 -1.15 4.43
C LEU A 69 0.14 -1.45 4.25
N VAL A 70 -0.67 -0.40 4.17
CA VAL A 70 -2.10 -0.52 3.86
C VAL A 70 -2.53 0.59 2.93
N PHE A 71 -3.50 0.31 2.07
CA PHE A 71 -4.20 1.34 1.30
C PHE A 71 -5.45 1.77 2.04
N VAL A 72 -5.74 3.07 1.99
CA VAL A 72 -6.92 3.66 2.64
C VAL A 72 -7.71 4.43 1.59
N ASP A 73 -9.01 4.11 1.46
CA ASP A 73 -9.94 4.91 0.66
C ASP A 73 -10.37 6.12 1.50
N SER A 74 -9.84 7.29 1.17
CA SER A 74 -10.12 8.53 1.90
C SER A 74 -11.39 9.23 1.44
N GLN A 75 -12.01 8.78 0.35
CA GLN A 75 -13.22 9.37 -0.21
C GLN A 75 -14.26 8.30 -0.53
N PRO A 76 -14.72 7.55 0.49
CA PRO A 76 -15.70 6.49 0.27
C PRO A 76 -17.04 7.07 -0.23
N GLU A 77 -17.78 6.26 -0.99
CA GLU A 77 -19.09 6.65 -1.47
C GLU A 77 -20.15 6.39 -0.40
N ILE A 78 -21.23 7.18 -0.45
CA ILE A 78 -22.42 6.96 0.38
C ILE A 78 -23.53 6.40 -0.51
N VAL A 79 -23.93 5.17 -0.23
CA VAL A 79 -24.98 4.47 -1.00
C VAL A 79 -26.08 4.06 -0.03
N TYR A 80 -27.28 4.56 -0.26
CA TYR A 80 -28.45 4.31 0.63
C TYR A 80 -28.15 4.59 2.11
N GLY A 81 -27.34 5.64 2.39
CA GLY A 81 -26.98 6.02 3.75
C GLY A 81 -25.85 5.20 4.37
N GLU A 82 -25.29 4.26 3.62
CA GLU A 82 -24.15 3.45 4.07
C GLU A 82 -22.85 3.93 3.42
N THR A 83 -21.75 3.90 4.18
CA THR A 83 -20.43 4.22 3.67
C THR A 83 -19.87 3.00 2.94
N VAL A 84 -19.53 3.19 1.66
CA VAL A 84 -18.98 2.13 0.81
C VAL A 84 -17.53 2.49 0.44
N TYR A 85 -16.60 1.66 0.88
CA TYR A 85 -15.18 1.79 0.53
C TYR A 85 -14.88 0.97 -0.72
N SER A 86 -13.96 1.48 -1.54
CA SER A 86 -13.54 0.80 -2.77
C SER A 86 -12.09 0.34 -2.67
N ASP A 87 -11.77 -0.73 -3.41
CA ASP A 87 -10.39 -1.16 -3.55
C ASP A 87 -9.63 -0.20 -4.46
N PRO A 88 -8.31 0.00 -4.21
CA PRO A 88 -7.52 0.97 -4.96
C PRO A 88 -7.45 0.67 -6.46
N TYR A 89 -7.44 1.74 -7.25
CA TYR A 89 -7.13 1.72 -8.68
C TYR A 89 -6.23 2.92 -8.99
N TYR A 90 -5.45 2.83 -10.08
CA TYR A 90 -4.35 3.77 -10.30
C TYR A 90 -4.80 5.24 -10.40
N SER A 91 -5.94 5.52 -11.01
CA SER A 91 -6.37 6.90 -11.24
C SER A 91 -6.75 7.66 -9.95
N GLY A 92 -6.97 6.94 -8.86
CA GLY A 92 -7.26 7.52 -7.56
C GLY A 92 -6.06 7.59 -6.61
N LEU A 93 -4.88 7.12 -7.04
CA LEU A 93 -3.70 7.11 -6.18
C LEU A 93 -3.25 8.53 -5.84
N GLY A 94 -2.89 8.74 -4.58
CA GLY A 94 -2.43 10.03 -4.08
C GLY A 94 -3.54 11.02 -3.76
N SER A 95 -4.78 10.74 -4.14
CA SER A 95 -5.94 11.57 -3.82
C SER A 95 -6.97 10.79 -3.02
N ARG A 96 -7.73 9.91 -3.66
CA ARG A 96 -8.71 9.07 -2.99
C ARG A 96 -8.04 7.92 -2.21
N PHE A 97 -7.10 7.24 -2.86
CA PHE A 97 -6.41 6.08 -2.28
C PHE A 97 -5.01 6.47 -1.84
N ASN A 98 -4.75 6.35 -0.55
CA ASN A 98 -3.46 6.67 0.05
C ASN A 98 -2.80 5.40 0.55
N LEU A 99 -1.51 5.24 0.26
CA LEU A 99 -0.70 4.16 0.80
C LEU A 99 -0.08 4.66 2.11
N ALA A 100 -0.36 3.96 3.20
CA ALA A 100 0.14 4.29 4.52
C ALA A 100 1.12 3.23 5.00
N TYR A 101 2.22 3.68 5.61
CA TYR A 101 3.14 2.82 6.33
C TYR A 101 2.82 2.88 7.82
N LEU A 102 2.66 1.70 8.44
CA LEU A 102 2.41 1.54 9.86
C LEU A 102 3.65 0.99 10.53
N THR A 103 4.13 1.68 11.58
CA THR A 103 5.28 1.20 12.35
C THR A 103 4.89 -0.03 13.18
N PRO A 104 5.88 -0.82 13.64
CA PRO A 104 5.57 -1.95 14.52
C PRO A 104 4.79 -1.56 15.77
N GLU A 105 5.08 -0.40 16.35
CA GLU A 105 4.35 0.10 17.53
C GLU A 105 2.89 0.39 17.21
N GLU A 106 2.62 0.93 16.02
CA GLU A 106 1.24 1.21 15.59
C GLU A 106 0.44 -0.07 15.33
N LEU A 107 1.14 -1.16 14.98
CA LEU A 107 0.54 -2.47 14.77
C LEU A 107 0.40 -3.27 16.07
N GLY A 108 0.98 -2.81 17.18
CA GLY A 108 0.96 -3.53 18.44
C GLY A 108 1.95 -4.68 18.50
N GLU A 109 2.98 -4.64 17.70
CA GLU A 109 4.02 -5.67 17.62
C GLU A 109 5.26 -5.32 18.42
#